data_d70304ddb56554409ab42fe89b9e25d1
#
_entry.id   d70304ddb56554409ab42fe89b9e25d1
#
_cell.length_a   1.000
_cell.length_b   1.000
_cell.length_c   1.000
_cell.angle_alpha   90.00
_cell.angle_beta   90.00
_cell.angle_gamma   90.00
#
_symmetry.space_group_name_H-M   'P 1'
#
loop_
_entity.id
_entity.type
_entity.pdbx_description
1 polymer ?
#
loop_
_entity_poly.entity_id
_entity_poly.type
_entity_poly.pdbx_seq_one_letter_code
_entity_poly.pdbx_strand_id
1 'polypeptide(L)'
;MVLYDSQASVGYYFLHAFKLSGSQSFSPTHMILDRLGELVYFKTFSRTSSDFKLQSNGQMSYSYAPGIPSNAKFLIMDSTFTVVDSVQCENSIFTDVHDMQILTNGHYLMLGY
;
A
#
# COMPACT_ATOMS: atom_id res chain seq x y z
N MET A 1 -19.27 15.59 -12.76
CA MET A 1 -19.96 16.26 -11.61
C MET A 1 -19.24 15.79 -10.35
N VAL A 2 -18.63 16.69 -9.62
CA VAL A 2 -18.05 16.38 -8.29
C VAL A 2 -19.16 16.62 -7.27
N LEU A 3 -19.52 15.57 -6.52
CA LEU A 3 -20.45 15.70 -5.41
C LEU A 3 -19.63 16.00 -4.15
N TYR A 4 -19.76 17.21 -3.65
CA TYR A 4 -19.19 17.57 -2.35
C TYR A 4 -20.22 17.28 -1.25
N ASP A 5 -19.83 16.43 -0.30
CA ASP A 5 -20.59 16.18 0.91
C ASP A 5 -19.90 16.85 2.10
N SER A 6 -20.56 17.84 2.69
CA SER A 6 -20.06 18.53 3.88
C SER A 6 -19.98 17.62 5.12
N GLN A 7 -20.61 16.44 5.06
CA GLN A 7 -20.57 15.40 6.11
C GLN A 7 -19.46 14.37 5.89
N ALA A 8 -18.66 14.49 4.82
CA ALA A 8 -17.52 13.61 4.59
C ALA A 8 -16.57 13.63 5.81
N SER A 9 -16.14 12.44 6.21
CA SER A 9 -15.22 12.28 7.34
C SER A 9 -13.95 13.10 7.15
N VAL A 10 -13.47 13.68 8.23
CA VAL A 10 -12.13 14.31 8.23
C VAL A 10 -11.07 13.22 8.11
N GLY A 11 -10.03 13.48 7.30
CA GLY A 11 -8.92 12.54 7.12
C GLY A 11 -8.51 12.38 5.67
N TYR A 12 -7.80 11.30 5.40
CA TYR A 12 -7.25 10.96 4.10
C TYR A 12 -7.73 9.60 3.64
N TYR A 13 -7.94 9.47 2.34
CA TYR A 13 -8.29 8.20 1.70
C TYR A 13 -7.05 7.62 1.03
N PHE A 14 -6.65 6.43 1.49
CA PHE A 14 -5.56 5.66 0.89
C PHE A 14 -6.15 4.73 -0.16
N LEU A 15 -5.73 4.90 -1.39
CA LEU A 15 -6.26 4.17 -2.54
C LEU A 15 -5.13 3.50 -3.30
N HIS A 16 -5.41 2.34 -3.86
CA HIS A 16 -4.52 1.71 -4.83
C HIS A 16 -5.31 1.21 -6.04
N ALA A 17 -4.77 1.42 -7.22
CA ALA A 17 -5.23 0.81 -8.45
C ALA A 17 -4.22 -0.25 -8.85
N PHE A 18 -4.66 -1.48 -9.07
CA PHE A 18 -3.81 -2.57 -9.50
C PHE A 18 -4.45 -3.36 -10.64
N LYS A 19 -3.61 -4.08 -11.38
CA LYS A 19 -4.02 -4.85 -12.53
C LYS A 19 -4.28 -6.30 -12.12
N LEU A 20 -5.52 -6.76 -12.22
CA LEU A 20 -5.89 -8.15 -11.92
C LEU A 20 -5.47 -9.12 -13.03
N SER A 21 -5.76 -8.78 -14.28
CA SER A 21 -5.39 -9.58 -15.47
C SER A 21 -5.71 -8.83 -16.75
N GLY A 22 -5.14 -9.26 -17.89
CA GLY A 22 -5.46 -8.72 -19.20
C GLY A 22 -4.69 -7.48 -19.62
N SER A 23 -5.10 -6.86 -20.74
CA SER A 23 -4.41 -5.76 -21.43
C SER A 23 -4.82 -4.37 -20.95
N GLN A 24 -4.99 -4.16 -19.66
CA GLN A 24 -5.27 -2.81 -19.16
C GLN A 24 -4.07 -1.90 -19.37
N SER A 25 -4.32 -0.69 -19.82
CA SER A 25 -3.30 0.28 -20.25
C SER A 25 -2.78 1.19 -19.12
N PHE A 26 -3.08 0.89 -17.85
CA PHE A 26 -2.61 1.69 -16.72
C PHE A 26 -1.55 0.95 -15.89
N SER A 27 -0.67 1.72 -15.26
CA SER A 27 0.29 1.20 -14.29
C SER A 27 -0.34 1.13 -12.90
N PRO A 28 0.00 0.12 -12.07
CA PRO A 28 -0.38 0.10 -10.67
C PRO A 28 -0.02 1.43 -10.01
N THR A 29 -0.92 1.99 -9.23
CA THR A 29 -0.80 3.34 -8.70
C THR A 29 -1.30 3.40 -7.26
N HIS A 30 -0.56 4.06 -6.40
CA HIS A 30 -1.01 4.44 -5.07
C HIS A 30 -1.36 5.93 -5.05
N MET A 31 -2.41 6.27 -4.33
CA MET A 31 -2.89 7.65 -4.19
C MET A 31 -3.32 7.91 -2.75
N ILE A 32 -3.11 9.13 -2.30
CA ILE A 32 -3.75 9.67 -1.10
C ILE A 32 -4.57 10.87 -1.55
N LEU A 33 -5.84 10.85 -1.21
CA LEU A 33 -6.75 11.95 -1.41
C LEU A 33 -7.14 12.54 -0.06
N ASP A 34 -7.32 13.84 -0.01
CA ASP A 34 -7.94 14.49 1.14
C ASP A 34 -9.47 14.29 1.15
N ARG A 35 -10.14 14.83 2.17
CA ARG A 35 -11.60 14.72 2.31
C ARG A 35 -12.39 15.41 1.18
N LEU A 36 -11.75 16.30 0.41
CA LEU A 36 -12.36 16.98 -0.73
C LEU A 36 -12.13 16.23 -2.05
N GLY A 37 -11.37 15.12 -2.00
CA GLY A 37 -10.97 14.37 -3.18
C GLY A 37 -9.77 14.98 -3.90
N GLU A 38 -9.08 15.93 -3.29
CA GLU A 38 -7.87 16.52 -3.87
C GLU A 38 -6.66 15.59 -3.68
N LEU A 39 -5.82 15.52 -4.70
CA LEU A 39 -4.66 14.62 -4.71
C LEU A 39 -3.55 15.17 -3.81
N VAL A 40 -3.21 14.42 -2.76
CA VAL A 40 -2.13 14.72 -1.80
C VAL A 40 -0.84 14.00 -2.16
N TYR A 41 -0.95 12.75 -2.59
CA TYR A 41 0.19 11.91 -2.96
C TYR A 41 -0.20 10.96 -4.08
N PHE A 42 0.77 10.67 -4.94
CA PHE A 42 0.59 9.72 -6.02
C PHE A 42 1.93 9.10 -6.42
N LYS A 43 1.92 7.79 -6.68
CA LYS A 43 3.07 7.05 -7.18
C LYS A 43 2.63 5.89 -8.06
N THR A 44 3.24 5.78 -9.24
CA THR A 44 3.06 4.63 -10.14
C THR A 44 4.16 3.61 -9.96
N PHE A 45 3.84 2.35 -10.28
CA PHE A 45 4.75 1.22 -10.19
C PHE A 45 4.80 0.47 -11.52
N SER A 46 5.94 -0.10 -11.83
CA SER A 46 6.12 -0.97 -13.01
C SER A 46 5.60 -2.40 -12.78
N ARG A 47 5.33 -2.77 -11.53
CA ARG A 47 4.89 -4.10 -11.11
C ARG A 47 3.76 -3.98 -10.10
N THR A 48 3.10 -5.10 -9.82
CA THR A 48 1.99 -5.17 -8.87
C THR A 48 2.40 -4.60 -7.50
N SER A 49 1.59 -3.69 -7.02
CA SER A 49 1.71 -3.07 -5.70
C SER A 49 0.30 -2.82 -5.18
N SER A 50 0.04 -3.19 -3.93
CA SER A 50 -1.28 -3.13 -3.29
C SER A 50 -1.16 -2.90 -1.79
N ASP A 51 -2.26 -3.02 -1.06
CA ASP A 51 -2.34 -2.86 0.40
C ASP A 51 -1.67 -1.56 0.90
N PHE A 52 -1.92 -0.45 0.19
CA PHE A 52 -1.38 0.86 0.57
C PHE A 52 -2.22 1.47 1.69
N LYS A 53 -1.62 1.65 2.86
CA LYS A 53 -2.34 2.12 4.05
C LYS A 53 -1.44 2.80 5.07
N LEU A 54 -2.09 3.56 5.97
CA LEU A 54 -1.48 4.09 7.19
C LEU A 54 -1.51 3.00 8.27
N GLN A 55 -0.40 2.80 8.94
CA GLN A 55 -0.23 1.87 10.05
C GLN A 55 -0.49 2.57 11.40
N SER A 56 -0.76 1.79 12.43
CA SER A 56 -1.08 2.30 13.78
C SER A 56 0.05 3.14 14.41
N ASN A 57 1.28 2.94 13.97
CA ASN A 57 2.46 3.69 14.45
C ASN A 57 2.72 5.00 13.66
N GLY A 58 1.84 5.35 12.70
CA GLY A 58 1.97 6.55 11.86
C GLY A 58 2.83 6.38 10.61
N GLN A 59 3.43 5.22 10.40
CA GLN A 59 4.11 4.88 9.15
C GLN A 59 3.09 4.44 8.10
N MET A 60 3.48 4.50 6.84
CA MET A 60 2.71 3.93 5.73
C MET A 60 3.34 2.62 5.27
N SER A 61 2.53 1.73 4.74
CA SER A 61 3.02 0.49 4.14
C SER A 61 2.31 0.15 2.85
N TYR A 62 2.98 -0.63 2.01
CA TYR A 62 2.38 -1.21 0.82
C TYR A 62 3.10 -2.50 0.43
N SER A 63 2.39 -3.40 -0.22
CA SER A 63 2.99 -4.60 -0.78
C SER A 63 3.60 -4.33 -2.16
N TYR A 64 4.67 -5.04 -2.47
CA TYR A 64 5.34 -5.00 -3.77
C TYR A 64 5.69 -6.41 -4.22
N ALA A 65 5.13 -6.82 -5.35
CA ALA A 65 5.36 -8.13 -5.95
C ALA A 65 5.97 -7.98 -7.35
N PRO A 66 7.31 -8.12 -7.49
CA PRO A 66 8.00 -7.89 -8.77
C PRO A 66 7.85 -9.01 -9.80
N GLY A 67 6.87 -9.90 -9.62
CA GLY A 67 6.51 -10.96 -10.56
C GLY A 67 7.06 -12.36 -10.22
N ILE A 68 7.89 -12.47 -9.19
CA ILE A 68 8.35 -13.74 -8.63
C ILE A 68 7.85 -13.81 -7.18
N PRO A 69 7.04 -14.82 -6.80
CA PRO A 69 6.46 -14.91 -5.45
C PRO A 69 7.49 -14.80 -4.32
N SER A 70 8.66 -15.40 -4.49
CA SER A 70 9.74 -15.35 -3.51
C SER A 70 10.30 -13.94 -3.24
N ASN A 71 9.99 -12.98 -4.09
CA ASN A 71 10.45 -11.58 -3.97
C ASN A 71 9.33 -10.63 -3.53
N ALA A 72 8.15 -11.17 -3.19
CA ALA A 72 7.06 -10.39 -2.65
C ALA A 72 7.39 -9.93 -1.23
N LYS A 73 7.15 -8.65 -0.96
CA LYS A 73 7.46 -8.03 0.33
C LYS A 73 6.58 -6.83 0.61
N PHE A 74 6.55 -6.39 1.84
CA PHE A 74 6.02 -5.09 2.21
C PHE A 74 7.14 -4.07 2.35
N LEU A 75 6.88 -2.86 1.88
CA LEU A 75 7.75 -1.70 2.03
C LEU A 75 7.11 -0.74 3.01
N ILE A 76 7.92 -0.16 3.89
CA ILE A 76 7.49 0.73 4.96
C ILE A 76 8.04 2.11 4.66
N MET A 77 7.17 3.11 4.70
CA MET A 77 7.50 4.50 4.44
C MET A 77 7.26 5.37 5.68
N ASP A 78 8.07 6.39 5.81
CA ASP A 78 7.85 7.46 6.78
C ASP A 78 6.90 8.55 6.26
N SER A 79 6.67 9.58 7.07
CA SER A 79 5.79 10.72 6.73
C SER A 79 6.34 11.60 5.60
N THR A 80 7.57 11.41 5.16
CA THR A 80 8.17 12.10 4.00
C THR A 80 8.02 11.30 2.71
N PHE A 81 7.27 10.18 2.75
CA PHE A 81 7.10 9.23 1.65
C PHE A 81 8.41 8.53 1.23
N THR A 82 9.38 8.47 2.12
CA THR A 82 10.63 7.75 1.91
C THR A 82 10.49 6.32 2.43
N VAL A 83 10.92 5.33 1.62
CA VAL A 83 10.99 3.94 2.07
C VAL A 83 12.15 3.82 3.08
N VAL A 84 11.81 3.43 4.29
CA VAL A 84 12.75 3.32 5.41
C VAL A 84 13.01 1.88 5.83
N ASP A 85 12.13 0.94 5.46
CA ASP A 85 12.29 -0.48 5.81
C ASP A 85 11.55 -1.38 4.81
N SER A 86 11.87 -2.68 4.85
CA SER A 86 11.14 -3.71 4.10
C SER A 86 11.09 -5.00 4.89
N VAL A 87 9.96 -5.72 4.78
CA VAL A 87 9.74 -6.99 5.48
C VAL A 87 9.13 -8.04 4.55
N GLN A 88 9.58 -9.28 4.70
CA GLN A 88 9.09 -10.44 3.97
C GLN A 88 9.18 -11.69 4.85
N CYS A 89 8.42 -12.72 4.51
CA CYS A 89 8.57 -14.02 5.13
C CYS A 89 9.91 -14.65 4.73
N GLU A 90 10.41 -15.52 5.57
CA GLU A 90 11.68 -16.25 5.39
C GLU A 90 11.45 -17.76 5.37
N ASN A 91 12.53 -18.53 5.30
CA ASN A 91 12.52 -20.00 5.39
C ASN A 91 11.63 -20.67 4.33
N SER A 92 11.71 -20.19 3.09
CA SER A 92 10.93 -20.70 1.93
C SER A 92 9.41 -20.49 2.04
N ILE A 93 8.96 -19.63 2.95
CA ILE A 93 7.57 -19.18 3.02
C ILE A 93 7.42 -17.94 2.15
N PHE A 94 6.47 -17.95 1.23
CA PHE A 94 6.17 -16.78 0.40
C PHE A 94 5.32 -15.78 1.16
N THR A 95 5.67 -14.50 1.03
CA THR A 95 4.87 -13.42 1.61
C THR A 95 3.56 -13.27 0.85
N ASP A 96 2.44 -13.40 1.55
CA ASP A 96 1.13 -13.01 1.04
C ASP A 96 1.04 -11.47 1.01
N VAL A 97 0.63 -10.91 -0.13
CA VAL A 97 0.66 -9.46 -0.38
C VAL A 97 -0.65 -8.74 -0.05
N HIS A 98 -1.63 -9.45 0.55
CA HIS A 98 -2.95 -8.91 0.78
C HIS A 98 -3.07 -8.06 2.04
N ASP A 99 -2.33 -8.39 3.10
CA ASP A 99 -2.38 -7.64 4.35
C ASP A 99 -1.09 -7.78 5.18
N MET A 100 -0.68 -6.67 5.78
CA MET A 100 0.38 -6.61 6.79
C MET A 100 0.04 -5.54 7.82
N GLN A 101 0.30 -5.80 9.08
CA GLN A 101 0.08 -4.87 10.17
C GLN A 101 1.37 -4.67 10.99
N ILE A 102 1.62 -3.43 11.38
CA ILE A 102 2.64 -3.09 12.36
C ILE A 102 1.94 -3.00 13.72
N LEU A 103 2.29 -3.92 14.62
CA LEU A 103 1.71 -3.99 15.95
C LEU A 103 2.30 -2.92 16.87
N THR A 104 1.60 -2.61 17.96
CA THR A 104 2.03 -1.58 18.93
C THR A 104 3.36 -1.87 19.61
N ASN A 105 3.79 -3.13 19.65
CA ASN A 105 5.10 -3.56 20.15
C ASN A 105 6.21 -3.50 19.09
N GLY A 106 5.91 -3.00 17.87
CA GLY A 106 6.83 -2.89 16.75
C GLY A 106 7.01 -4.18 15.93
N HIS A 107 6.29 -5.26 16.26
CA HIS A 107 6.34 -6.48 15.48
C HIS A 107 5.46 -6.37 14.23
N TYR A 108 5.80 -7.12 13.20
CA TYR A 108 5.03 -7.26 11.98
C TYR A 108 4.15 -8.50 12.05
N LEU A 109 2.88 -8.34 11.72
CA LEU A 109 1.95 -9.44 11.51
C LEU A 109 1.65 -9.50 10.01
N MET A 110 1.97 -10.62 9.37
CA MET A 110 1.72 -10.85 7.94
C MET A 110 1.36 -12.32 7.70
N LEU A 111 0.74 -12.57 6.56
CA LEU A 111 0.43 -13.91 6.11
C LEU A 111 1.56 -14.44 5.21
N GLY A 112 1.74 -15.77 5.25
CA GLY A 112 2.66 -16.49 4.38
C GLY A 112 2.10 -17.85 3.98
N TYR A 113 2.56 -18.42 2.84
CA TYR A 113 2.14 -19.73 2.32
C TYR A 113 3.28 -20.48 1.62
#